data_c66836e2a7d7d049c22657112b03bfc3
#
_entry.id   c66836e2a7d7d049c22657112b03bfc3
#
_cell.length_a   1.000
_cell.length_b   1.000
_cell.length_c   1.000
_cell.angle_alpha   90.00
_cell.angle_beta   90.00
_cell.angle_gamma   90.00
#
_symmetry.space_group_name_H-M   'P 1'
#
loop_
_entity.id
_entity.type
_entity.pdbx_description
1 polymer ?
#
loop_
_entity_poly.entity_id
_entity_poly.type
_entity_poly.pdbx_seq_one_letter_code
_entity_poly.pdbx_strand_id
1 'polypeptide(L)'
;IKEEAAAGGAVPGAGPAAEAPARPIDEGKLVYLKLSELHAFHTFRDHPFQVKDDDKMAELVGTIKEHGVMTPATVRPEKDGNGYEIIAGHRRHRGSELAGLEELPCIVRNMTDIEAVREMKNSNKQRGEPLPSELAKLLDLEVEAIKHQGGRLEGVAPGDVGKGHAVYPP
;
A
#
# COMPACT_ATOMS: atom_id res chain seq x y z
N ILE A 1 -52.51 16.20 -31.05
CA ILE A 1 -53.15 15.58 -29.91
C ILE A 1 -52.07 14.93 -29.05
N LYS A 2 -51.84 15.58 -27.94
CA LYS A 2 -51.48 15.04 -26.63
C LYS A 2 -50.07 14.55 -26.46
N GLU A 3 -49.32 15.25 -25.71
CA GLU A 3 -49.32 15.36 -24.21
C GLU A 3 -48.46 14.26 -23.65
N GLU A 4 -47.60 14.40 -22.75
CA GLU A 4 -47.47 15.21 -21.52
C GLU A 4 -46.12 14.90 -20.95
N ALA A 5 -45.36 15.84 -20.58
CA ALA A 5 -45.32 16.43 -19.25
C ALA A 5 -44.66 15.54 -18.15
N ALA A 6 -43.55 16.05 -17.73
CA ALA A 6 -43.23 16.43 -16.38
C ALA A 6 -43.07 15.33 -15.32
N ALA A 7 -42.08 15.53 -14.62
CA ALA A 7 -41.90 15.54 -13.18
C ALA A 7 -40.53 14.94 -12.88
N GLY A 8 -39.55 15.67 -12.44
CA GLY A 8 -39.54 16.18 -11.08
C GLY A 8 -39.44 15.04 -10.08
N GLY A 9 -38.26 14.43 -9.97
CA GLY A 9 -38.02 13.43 -8.96
C GLY A 9 -36.75 13.79 -8.20
N ALA A 10 -36.93 14.21 -6.97
CA ALA A 10 -35.95 14.55 -5.99
C ALA A 10 -34.86 13.52 -5.88
N VAL A 11 -33.62 13.95 -5.83
CA VAL A 11 -32.47 13.18 -5.33
C VAL A 11 -32.72 12.89 -3.86
N PRO A 12 -32.85 11.64 -3.43
CA PRO A 12 -32.82 11.32 -2.02
C PRO A 12 -31.39 11.39 -1.51
N GLY A 13 -31.26 12.01 -0.36
CA GLY A 13 -30.04 12.34 0.31
C GLY A 13 -29.05 11.19 0.44
N ALA A 14 -27.79 11.59 0.48
CA ALA A 14 -26.68 10.76 0.88
C ALA A 14 -26.96 10.17 2.26
N GLY A 15 -27.34 8.90 2.28
CA GLY A 15 -27.24 8.07 3.46
C GLY A 15 -25.78 7.76 3.75
N PRO A 16 -25.42 7.40 4.99
CA PRO A 16 -24.05 7.07 5.34
C PRO A 16 -23.55 5.99 4.38
N ALA A 17 -22.36 6.22 3.82
CA ALA A 17 -21.70 5.30 2.92
C ALA A 17 -21.67 3.92 3.59
N ALA A 18 -22.45 2.99 3.05
CA ALA A 18 -22.39 1.62 3.45
C ALA A 18 -20.95 1.15 3.17
N GLU A 19 -20.29 0.71 4.21
CA GLU A 19 -19.02 0.02 4.18
C GLU A 19 -19.11 -1.02 3.06
N ALA A 20 -18.36 -0.80 1.97
CA ALA A 20 -18.34 -1.76 0.88
C ALA A 20 -17.87 -3.09 1.45
N PRO A 21 -18.56 -4.19 1.16
CA PRO A 21 -18.17 -5.50 1.69
C PRO A 21 -16.70 -5.73 1.32
N ALA A 22 -15.89 -6.06 2.31
CA ALA A 22 -14.48 -6.39 2.12
C ALA A 22 -14.39 -7.41 0.99
N ARG A 23 -13.82 -6.98 -0.15
CA ARG A 23 -13.63 -7.87 -1.30
C ARG A 23 -12.76 -9.03 -0.83
N PRO A 24 -13.10 -10.29 -1.12
CA PRO A 24 -12.25 -11.40 -0.76
C PRO A 24 -10.87 -11.16 -1.38
N ILE A 25 -9.88 -11.01 -0.54
CA ILE A 25 -8.51 -10.77 -0.96
C ILE A 25 -7.95 -12.11 -1.40
N ASP A 26 -7.73 -12.28 -2.69
CA ASP A 26 -6.94 -13.39 -3.23
C ASP A 26 -5.46 -13.13 -2.91
N GLU A 27 -5.09 -13.43 -1.68
CA GLU A 27 -3.75 -13.17 -1.16
C GLU A 27 -2.70 -13.92 -1.98
N GLY A 28 -1.70 -13.18 -2.45
CA GLY A 28 -0.60 -13.73 -3.23
C GLY A 28 -0.88 -13.99 -4.71
N LYS A 29 -2.09 -13.78 -5.17
CA LYS A 29 -2.42 -13.89 -6.59
C LYS A 29 -2.13 -12.60 -7.36
N LEU A 30 -1.83 -12.76 -8.64
CA LEU A 30 -1.69 -11.64 -9.56
C LEU A 30 -3.08 -11.09 -9.91
N VAL A 31 -3.30 -9.82 -9.64
CA VAL A 31 -4.52 -9.10 -9.99
C VAL A 31 -4.18 -7.80 -10.71
N TYR A 32 -5.06 -7.34 -11.58
CA TYR A 32 -4.93 -6.03 -12.22
C TYR A 32 -5.80 -5.03 -11.46
N LEU A 33 -5.16 -4.00 -10.92
CA LEU A 33 -5.82 -2.94 -10.16
C LEU A 33 -5.72 -1.63 -10.91
N LYS A 34 -6.77 -0.81 -10.82
CA LYS A 34 -6.77 0.53 -11.43
C LYS A 34 -5.74 1.41 -10.73
N LEU A 35 -5.03 2.21 -11.50
CA LEU A 35 -4.05 3.16 -10.95
C LEU A 35 -4.70 4.16 -9.97
N SER A 36 -5.96 4.51 -10.19
CA SER A 36 -6.73 5.39 -9.30
C SER A 36 -7.05 4.79 -7.92
N GLU A 37 -6.96 3.47 -7.77
CA GLU A 37 -7.19 2.76 -6.50
C GLU A 37 -5.87 2.50 -5.74
N LEU A 38 -4.74 2.89 -6.33
CA LEU A 38 -3.40 2.66 -5.79
C LEU A 38 -2.83 3.96 -5.23
N HIS A 39 -2.49 3.95 -3.95
CA HIS A 39 -1.94 5.11 -3.26
C HIS A 39 -0.53 4.80 -2.73
N ALA A 40 0.31 5.82 -2.67
CA ALA A 40 1.61 5.69 -2.01
C ALA A 40 1.41 5.36 -0.53
N PHE A 41 2.35 4.63 0.06
CA PHE A 41 2.31 4.34 1.49
C PHE A 41 2.23 5.62 2.32
N HIS A 42 1.21 5.74 3.17
CA HIS A 42 0.93 6.94 3.96
C HIS A 42 0.30 6.66 5.33
N THR A 43 0.17 5.39 5.71
CA THR A 43 -0.60 4.97 6.91
C THR A 43 -0.17 5.68 8.19
N PHE A 44 1.12 5.95 8.40
CA PHE A 44 1.63 6.67 9.58
C PHE A 44 2.77 7.65 9.25
N ARG A 45 3.31 7.60 8.04
CA ARG A 45 4.30 8.51 7.50
C ARG A 45 4.35 8.40 5.98
N ASP A 46 4.72 9.48 5.32
CA ASP A 46 4.94 9.47 3.88
C ASP A 46 6.03 8.47 3.47
N HIS A 47 5.87 7.90 2.30
CA HIS A 47 6.83 6.94 1.75
C HIS A 47 8.25 7.55 1.74
N PRO A 48 9.26 6.84 2.25
CA PRO A 48 10.60 7.40 2.47
C PRO A 48 11.36 7.71 1.17
N PHE A 49 10.93 7.11 0.06
CA PHE A 49 11.58 7.29 -1.24
C PHE A 49 10.74 8.17 -2.13
N GLN A 50 11.37 9.23 -2.64
CA GLN A 50 10.75 10.08 -3.66
C GLN A 50 10.91 9.41 -5.02
N VAL A 51 9.80 9.29 -5.74
CA VAL A 51 9.82 8.89 -7.14
C VAL A 51 10.17 10.12 -7.97
N LYS A 52 11.29 10.06 -8.69
CA LYS A 52 11.75 11.14 -9.57
C LYS A 52 11.47 10.77 -11.02
N ASP A 53 11.01 11.75 -11.78
CA ASP A 53 10.85 11.64 -13.23
C ASP A 53 12.22 11.97 -13.89
N ASP A 54 13.16 11.05 -13.73
CA ASP A 54 14.53 11.10 -14.28
C ASP A 54 14.64 10.33 -15.61
N ASP A 55 15.83 10.35 -16.24
CA ASP A 55 16.09 9.63 -17.50
C ASP A 55 15.76 8.11 -17.37
N LYS A 56 16.06 7.53 -16.21
CA LYS A 56 15.72 6.13 -15.92
C LYS A 56 14.20 5.90 -15.83
N MET A 57 13.44 6.93 -15.46
CA MET A 57 11.98 6.87 -15.53
C MET A 57 11.51 6.89 -16.97
N ALA A 58 12.13 7.72 -17.83
CA ALA A 58 11.81 7.76 -19.25
C ALA A 58 12.08 6.42 -19.95
N GLU A 59 13.20 5.75 -19.63
CA GLU A 59 13.50 4.39 -20.11
C GLU A 59 12.44 3.38 -19.63
N LEU A 60 12.06 3.44 -18.37
CA LEU A 60 11.03 2.58 -17.80
C LEU A 60 9.69 2.78 -18.50
N VAL A 61 9.29 4.02 -18.75
CA VAL A 61 8.05 4.35 -19.49
C VAL A 61 8.10 3.79 -20.91
N GLY A 62 9.25 3.91 -21.60
CA GLY A 62 9.46 3.29 -22.92
C GLY A 62 9.24 1.78 -22.88
N THR A 63 9.87 1.10 -21.94
CA THR A 63 9.72 -0.35 -21.74
C THR A 63 8.28 -0.74 -21.42
N ILE A 64 7.59 0.03 -20.57
CA ILE A 64 6.19 -0.23 -20.21
C ILE A 64 5.27 -0.06 -21.43
N LYS A 65 5.52 0.93 -22.30
CA LYS A 65 4.76 1.13 -23.53
C LYS A 65 4.93 -0.01 -24.52
N GLU A 66 6.14 -0.58 -24.61
CA GLU A 66 6.46 -1.65 -25.55
C GLU A 66 6.02 -3.03 -25.05
N HIS A 67 6.24 -3.33 -23.78
CA HIS A 67 6.09 -4.69 -23.23
C HIS A 67 5.08 -4.78 -22.08
N GLY A 68 4.52 -3.66 -21.65
CA GLY A 68 3.70 -3.62 -20.44
C GLY A 68 4.54 -3.74 -19.17
N VAL A 69 3.89 -3.89 -18.03
CA VAL A 69 4.55 -4.06 -16.73
C VAL A 69 4.83 -5.53 -16.49
N MET A 70 6.07 -5.94 -16.61
CA MET A 70 6.49 -7.34 -16.49
C MET A 70 6.56 -7.84 -15.04
N THR A 71 6.88 -6.96 -14.09
CA THR A 71 6.99 -7.31 -12.68
C THR A 71 5.87 -6.66 -11.90
N PRO A 72 5.02 -7.43 -11.20
CA PRO A 72 3.90 -6.87 -10.46
C PRO A 72 4.37 -6.00 -9.28
N ALA A 73 3.55 -5.03 -8.90
CA ALA A 73 3.71 -4.28 -7.67
C ALA A 73 3.17 -5.08 -6.49
N THR A 74 3.72 -4.86 -5.30
CA THR A 74 3.18 -5.41 -4.05
C THR A 74 2.36 -4.34 -3.36
N VAL A 75 1.12 -4.67 -3.06
CA VAL A 75 0.17 -3.75 -2.43
C VAL A 75 -0.53 -4.42 -1.25
N ARG A 76 -1.07 -3.61 -0.35
CA ARG A 76 -1.96 -4.09 0.71
C ARG A 76 -3.25 -3.28 0.71
N PRO A 77 -4.37 -3.84 1.18
CA PRO A 77 -5.60 -3.08 1.37
C PRO A 77 -5.39 -1.93 2.35
N GLU A 78 -5.93 -0.76 2.05
CA GLU A 78 -5.97 0.33 3.01
C GLU A 78 -6.92 0.02 4.17
N LYS A 79 -6.56 0.49 5.37
CA LYS A 79 -7.38 0.29 6.57
C LYS A 79 -8.74 0.99 6.46
N ASP A 80 -8.79 2.06 5.70
CA ASP A 80 -10.00 2.87 5.49
C ASP A 80 -10.91 2.32 4.39
N GLY A 81 -10.52 1.22 3.73
CA GLY A 81 -11.32 0.52 2.73
C GLY A 81 -11.41 1.19 1.36
N ASN A 82 -10.68 2.29 1.12
CA ASN A 82 -10.79 3.10 -0.08
C ASN A 82 -9.80 2.77 -1.20
N GLY A 83 -9.08 1.66 -1.10
CA GLY A 83 -8.11 1.28 -2.12
C GLY A 83 -7.00 0.42 -1.57
N TYR A 84 -5.84 0.55 -2.19
CA TYR A 84 -4.66 -0.22 -1.87
C TYR A 84 -3.45 0.69 -1.69
N GLU A 85 -2.65 0.38 -0.71
CA GLU A 85 -1.41 1.07 -0.42
C GLU A 85 -0.25 0.32 -1.06
N ILE A 86 0.57 1.03 -1.84
CA ILE A 86 1.72 0.46 -2.53
C ILE A 86 2.85 0.25 -1.53
N ILE A 87 3.29 -0.99 -1.38
CA ILE A 87 4.43 -1.36 -0.53
C ILE A 87 5.72 -1.40 -1.36
N ALA A 88 5.64 -1.99 -2.54
CA ALA A 88 6.76 -2.04 -3.49
C ALA A 88 6.26 -1.83 -4.92
N GLY A 89 6.96 -1.02 -5.69
CA GLY A 89 6.63 -0.77 -7.08
C GLY A 89 6.18 0.65 -7.40
N HIS A 90 6.47 1.63 -6.55
CA HIS A 90 6.12 3.05 -6.77
C HIS A 90 6.60 3.60 -8.11
N ARG A 91 7.81 3.23 -8.56
CA ARG A 91 8.30 3.65 -9.87
C ARG A 91 7.52 3.03 -11.02
N ARG A 92 7.07 1.78 -10.89
CA ARG A 92 6.22 1.10 -11.88
C ARG A 92 4.84 1.73 -11.94
N HIS A 93 4.26 2.08 -10.80
CA HIS A 93 3.03 2.84 -10.72
C HIS A 93 3.16 4.17 -11.47
N ARG A 94 4.16 4.99 -11.14
CA ARG A 94 4.42 6.27 -11.80
C ARG A 94 4.70 6.10 -13.30
N GLY A 95 5.53 5.11 -13.67
CA GLY A 95 5.81 4.81 -15.07
C GLY A 95 4.57 4.39 -15.87
N SER A 96 3.66 3.66 -15.23
CA SER A 96 2.37 3.28 -15.84
C SER A 96 1.46 4.47 -16.05
N GLU A 97 1.38 5.41 -15.09
CA GLU A 97 0.67 6.67 -15.26
C GLU A 97 1.21 7.48 -16.46
N LEU A 98 2.53 7.63 -16.53
CA LEU A 98 3.20 8.35 -17.63
C LEU A 98 3.07 7.63 -18.97
N ALA A 99 2.96 6.31 -18.96
CA ALA A 99 2.71 5.50 -20.16
C ALA A 99 1.25 5.53 -20.62
N GLY A 100 0.33 6.07 -19.80
CA GLY A 100 -1.10 6.15 -20.10
C GLY A 100 -1.86 4.83 -19.89
N LEU A 101 -1.34 3.94 -19.05
CA LEU A 101 -2.06 2.73 -18.64
C LEU A 101 -3.13 3.06 -17.60
N GLU A 102 -4.20 2.29 -17.60
CA GLU A 102 -5.29 2.43 -16.61
C GLU A 102 -5.12 1.48 -15.43
N GLU A 103 -4.43 0.37 -15.63
CA GLU A 103 -4.28 -0.70 -14.65
C GLU A 103 -2.81 -1.10 -14.48
N LEU A 104 -2.51 -1.62 -13.29
CA LEU A 104 -1.20 -2.14 -12.93
C LEU A 104 -1.33 -3.58 -12.42
N PRO A 105 -0.50 -4.52 -12.89
CA PRO A 105 -0.44 -5.84 -12.29
C PRO A 105 0.11 -5.74 -10.86
N CYS A 106 -0.64 -6.28 -9.91
CA CYS A 106 -0.33 -6.21 -8.50
C CYS A 106 -0.48 -7.57 -7.82
N ILE A 107 0.29 -7.77 -6.78
CA ILE A 107 0.09 -8.86 -5.82
C ILE A 107 -0.43 -8.24 -4.53
N VAL A 108 -1.64 -8.63 -4.15
CA VAL A 108 -2.26 -8.16 -2.91
C VAL A 108 -1.82 -9.06 -1.77
N ARG A 109 -1.28 -8.44 -0.72
CA ARG A 109 -0.89 -9.13 0.52
C ARG A 109 -1.49 -8.41 1.72
N ASN A 110 -2.00 -9.19 2.65
CA ASN A 110 -2.44 -8.67 3.93
C ASN A 110 -1.24 -8.57 4.87
N MET A 111 -0.78 -7.36 5.15
CA MET A 111 0.43 -7.08 5.92
C MET A 111 0.14 -6.12 7.06
N THR A 112 0.77 -6.39 8.21
CA THR A 112 0.87 -5.41 9.29
C THR A 112 1.81 -4.26 8.89
N ASP A 113 1.80 -3.17 9.65
CA ASP A 113 2.65 -2.00 9.36
C ASP A 113 4.14 -2.37 9.41
N ILE A 114 4.55 -3.22 10.35
CA ILE A 114 5.94 -3.71 10.44
C ILE A 114 6.32 -4.58 9.24
N GLU A 115 5.44 -5.49 8.86
CA GLU A 115 5.68 -6.36 7.68
C GLU A 115 5.78 -5.53 6.40
N ALA A 116 4.93 -4.53 6.24
CA ALA A 116 4.96 -3.61 5.11
C ALA A 116 6.29 -2.85 5.02
N VAL A 117 6.78 -2.31 6.14
CA VAL A 117 8.07 -1.59 6.19
C VAL A 117 9.23 -2.53 5.90
N ARG A 118 9.20 -3.75 6.42
CA ARG A 118 10.23 -4.77 6.13
C ARG A 118 10.25 -5.17 4.66
N GLU A 119 9.07 -5.31 4.05
CA GLU A 119 8.97 -5.60 2.62
C GLU A 119 9.49 -4.44 1.77
N MET A 120 9.20 -3.18 2.12
CA MET A 120 9.80 -2.01 1.48
C MET A 120 11.33 -2.05 1.54
N LYS A 121 11.90 -2.38 2.70
CA LYS A 121 13.34 -2.51 2.91
C LYS A 121 13.94 -3.62 2.03
N ASN A 122 13.31 -4.79 2.01
CA ASN A 122 13.75 -5.94 1.22
C ASN A 122 13.70 -5.64 -0.29
N SER A 123 12.61 -5.07 -0.78
CA SER A 123 12.46 -4.74 -2.20
C SER A 123 13.46 -3.66 -2.65
N ASN A 124 13.84 -2.76 -1.75
CA ASN A 124 14.84 -1.75 -2.04
C ASN A 124 16.26 -2.34 -2.08
N LYS A 125 16.57 -3.27 -1.18
CA LYS A 125 17.85 -3.98 -1.14
C LYS A 125 18.11 -4.80 -2.42
N GLN A 126 17.05 -5.31 -3.06
CA GLN A 126 17.18 -6.05 -4.33
C GLN A 126 17.61 -5.16 -5.50
N ARG A 127 17.50 -3.83 -5.39
CA ARG A 127 17.94 -2.87 -6.42
C ARG A 127 19.40 -2.44 -6.29
N GLY A 128 20.07 -2.84 -5.22
CA GLY A 128 21.41 -2.43 -4.84
C GLY A 128 21.47 -1.96 -3.40
N GLU A 129 22.66 -1.62 -2.91
CA GLU A 129 22.77 -1.08 -1.55
C GLU A 129 22.08 0.29 -1.47
N PRO A 130 21.13 0.48 -0.53
CA PRO A 130 20.49 1.76 -0.33
C PRO A 130 21.53 2.79 0.19
N LEU A 131 21.34 4.05 -0.18
CA LEU A 131 22.14 5.13 0.38
C LEU A 131 21.98 5.16 1.91
N PRO A 132 23.02 5.55 2.67
CA PRO A 132 22.94 5.64 4.13
C PRO A 132 21.76 6.49 4.64
N SER A 133 21.42 7.56 3.90
CA SER A 133 20.27 8.41 4.20
C SER A 133 18.92 7.72 3.96
N GLU A 134 18.82 6.84 2.98
CA GLU A 134 17.63 6.04 2.71
C GLU A 134 17.46 4.95 3.76
N LEU A 135 18.58 4.32 4.14
CA LEU A 135 18.60 3.31 5.19
C LEU A 135 18.15 3.90 6.53
N ALA A 136 18.64 5.10 6.87
CA ALA A 136 18.22 5.80 8.09
C ALA A 136 16.70 6.06 8.10
N LYS A 137 16.13 6.54 7.01
CA LYS A 137 14.69 6.76 6.89
C LYS A 137 13.87 5.46 7.04
N LEU A 138 14.37 4.37 6.48
CA LEU A 138 13.71 3.05 6.61
C LEU A 138 13.77 2.53 8.06
N LEU A 139 14.88 2.74 8.76
CA LEU A 139 15.00 2.37 10.16
C LEU A 139 14.07 3.21 11.05
N ASP A 140 14.00 4.52 10.82
CA ASP A 140 13.05 5.39 11.51
C ASP A 140 11.61 4.94 11.29
N LEU A 141 11.27 4.57 10.06
CA LEU A 141 9.95 4.08 9.70
C LEU A 141 9.63 2.75 10.40
N GLU A 142 10.62 1.86 10.52
CA GLU A 142 10.46 0.58 11.24
C GLU A 142 10.24 0.81 12.75
N VAL A 143 10.98 1.73 13.34
CA VAL A 143 10.79 2.13 14.75
C VAL A 143 9.40 2.71 14.98
N GLU A 144 8.92 3.57 14.09
CA GLU A 144 7.54 4.10 14.17
C GLU A 144 6.49 3.00 14.03
N ALA A 145 6.65 2.08 13.10
CA ALA A 145 5.74 0.95 12.93
C ALA A 145 5.66 0.09 14.20
N ILE A 146 6.78 -0.13 14.87
CA ILE A 146 6.84 -0.85 16.15
C ILE A 146 6.09 -0.07 17.24
N LYS A 147 6.29 1.25 17.34
CA LYS A 147 5.57 2.11 18.30
C LYS A 147 4.07 2.09 18.06
N HIS A 148 3.63 2.14 16.81
CA HIS A 148 2.21 2.05 16.46
C HIS A 148 1.57 0.71 16.83
N GLN A 149 2.30 -0.39 16.74
CA GLN A 149 1.83 -1.68 17.22
C GLN A 149 1.85 -1.79 18.76
N GLY A 150 2.85 -1.18 19.42
CA GLY A 150 2.95 -1.14 20.89
C GLY A 150 1.82 -0.36 21.54
N GLY A 151 1.35 0.74 20.93
CA GLY A 151 0.20 1.49 21.41
C GLY A 151 -1.13 0.71 21.40
N ARG A 152 -1.17 -0.43 20.72
CA ARG A 152 -2.33 -1.33 20.72
C ARG A 152 -2.34 -2.33 21.88
N LEU A 153 -1.25 -2.37 22.66
CA LEU A 153 -1.10 -3.21 23.87
C LEU A 153 -1.45 -2.47 25.15
N GLU A 154 -1.90 -1.23 25.09
CA GLU A 154 -2.39 -0.46 26.25
C GLU A 154 -3.77 -0.90 26.78
N GLY A 155 -4.13 -2.17 26.57
CA GLY A 155 -5.25 -2.80 27.25
C GLY A 155 -4.83 -3.92 28.21
N VAL A 156 -3.53 -4.21 28.30
CA VAL A 156 -2.99 -5.16 29.27
C VAL A 156 -2.44 -4.37 30.44
N ALA A 157 -3.12 -4.48 31.58
CA ALA A 157 -2.69 -3.85 32.83
C ALA A 157 -1.21 -4.21 33.12
N PRO A 158 -0.39 -3.27 33.62
CA PRO A 158 0.98 -3.54 33.99
C PRO A 158 1.01 -4.41 35.27
N GLY A 159 0.94 -5.70 35.09
CA GLY A 159 0.91 -6.63 36.22
C GLY A 159 1.13 -8.09 35.85
N ASP A 160 1.02 -8.45 34.60
CA ASP A 160 1.14 -9.87 34.19
C ASP A 160 2.34 -10.11 33.25
N VAL A 161 3.48 -9.60 33.60
CA VAL A 161 4.76 -10.13 33.13
C VAL A 161 5.06 -11.35 33.99
N GLY A 162 4.48 -12.48 33.59
CA GLY A 162 4.79 -13.75 34.20
C GLY A 162 6.30 -13.95 34.26
N LYS A 163 6.80 -14.19 35.45
CA LYS A 163 8.18 -14.61 35.73
C LYS A 163 8.45 -15.91 34.96
N GLY A 164 8.84 -15.77 33.71
CA GLY A 164 9.41 -16.88 32.94
C GLY A 164 10.78 -17.21 33.50
N HIS A 165 10.84 -18.18 34.35
CA HIS A 165 12.07 -18.82 34.76
C HIS A 165 12.69 -19.47 33.51
N ALA A 166 13.73 -18.85 32.99
CA ALA A 166 14.58 -19.51 32.01
C ALA A 166 15.38 -20.56 32.75
N VAL A 167 14.92 -21.80 32.69
CA VAL A 167 15.70 -22.96 33.10
C VAL A 167 16.61 -23.32 31.94
N TYR A 168 17.88 -22.96 32.04
CA TYR A 168 18.91 -23.55 31.20
C TYR A 168 19.24 -24.95 31.79
N PRO A 169 19.18 -26.02 31.01
CA PRO A 169 19.67 -27.30 31.45
C PRO A 169 21.22 -27.34 31.48
N PRO A 170 21.83 -28.12 32.35
CA PRO A 170 23.27 -28.21 32.54
C PRO A 170 24.02 -28.79 31.34
#